data_e57b9cf03d46271984e76711e241cda9
#
_entry.id   e57b9cf03d46271984e76711e241cda9
#
_cell.length_a   1.000
_cell.length_b   1.000
_cell.length_c   1.000
_cell.angle_alpha   90.00
_cell.angle_beta   90.00
_cell.angle_gamma   90.00
#
_symmetry.space_group_name_H-M   'P 1'
#
loop_
_entity.id
_entity.type
_entity.pdbx_description
1 polymer ?
#
loop_
_entity_poly.entity_id
_entity_poly.type
_entity_poly.pdbx_seq_one_letter_code
_entity_poly.pdbx_strand_id
1 'polypeptide(L)'
;PLGGSPDSRGSGFGLFGFVGLIYPGTVNNDFGTALRPDSFKTLYFDREPTHLQKIEVSNLELVKELDNNLTLVAKYSYETRLFQQMNDNDGVVNNQPMIGALAGAPFSLPPIVADVCFGTSRFGFCETVDTNRVYDFADVNTNSGQGEINIVSDYDGPFNFTAGYYFFDERNDNEYRVQSVGTQLIGDFGIHPYLPVINGAFNSDFSNKGGVLFYQTLLAALPSGPAALQAQGLLAAGLTPSAAQLQALQTFGNIAAILNSIPDGTVPMDMRGTLSDQHVRTKSQALYGEAYFDLNDTTKLTLGLRYDDLTVAASTYNGGLLSGAWILAGGLGYENRRDVPGLIDYRVIEDTATNGKIAIQKYLQDDIMVYGSYATATKGGGVNAGNNPTPYEKEETSVIDFGLKAKLLDGAMLLNMNVFRNENNGMLLDTIRDTQSFNINVDAEITGFEGLMKVFLSETTQLDFTWIMVDAEITSDTSAINYLNPANSTL
;
A
#
# COMPACT_ATOMS: atom_id res chain seq x y z
N PRO A 1 18.56 21.30 7.82
CA PRO A 1 18.14 19.94 7.57
C PRO A 1 16.89 19.69 8.41
N LEU A 2 15.78 19.52 7.75
CA LEU A 2 14.50 19.16 8.35
C LEU A 2 14.48 17.65 8.69
N GLY A 3 15.66 17.06 8.84
CA GLY A 3 15.84 15.68 9.22
C GLY A 3 15.65 15.55 10.72
N GLY A 4 14.54 15.00 11.13
CA GLY A 4 14.43 14.42 12.44
C GLY A 4 15.48 13.35 12.65
N SER A 5 15.70 12.94 13.89
CA SER A 5 16.53 11.80 14.25
C SER A 5 16.25 10.61 13.32
N PRO A 6 17.24 9.82 12.91
CA PRO A 6 17.04 8.59 12.15
C PRO A 6 16.03 7.63 12.78
N ASP A 7 15.76 7.78 14.06
CA ASP A 7 14.80 6.98 14.81
C ASP A 7 13.36 7.50 14.73
N SER A 8 13.14 8.68 14.14
CA SER A 8 11.79 9.24 14.01
C SER A 8 11.11 8.64 12.78
N ARG A 9 10.39 7.56 12.97
CA ARG A 9 9.57 6.92 11.91
C ARG A 9 8.54 7.88 11.28
N GLY A 10 8.17 8.96 11.96
CA GLY A 10 7.30 10.02 11.46
C GLY A 10 8.00 11.09 10.61
N SER A 11 9.32 11.20 10.64
CA SER A 11 10.07 12.24 9.90
C SER A 11 10.35 11.89 8.44
N GLY A 12 10.07 10.67 8.01
CA GLY A 12 10.11 10.29 6.60
C GLY A 12 9.09 11.06 5.74
N PHE A 13 8.13 11.70 6.38
CA PHE A 13 7.15 12.54 5.72
C PHE A 13 7.64 13.99 5.75
N GLY A 14 8.29 14.46 4.68
CA GLY A 14 8.81 15.83 4.58
C GLY A 14 7.78 16.91 4.93
N LEU A 15 6.48 16.62 4.72
CA LEU A 15 5.39 17.49 5.09
C LEU A 15 5.17 17.54 6.62
N PHE A 16 5.31 16.44 7.32
CA PHE A 16 5.20 16.41 8.79
C PHE A 16 6.36 17.18 9.43
N GLY A 17 7.55 17.15 8.85
CA GLY A 17 8.65 18.03 9.23
C GLY A 17 8.30 19.49 9.12
N PHE A 18 7.54 19.86 8.10
CA PHE A 18 7.05 21.19 7.87
C PHE A 18 5.95 21.60 8.88
N VAL A 19 5.04 20.70 9.18
CA VAL A 19 4.04 20.89 10.26
C VAL A 19 4.72 21.13 11.59
N GLY A 20 5.78 20.39 11.91
CA GLY A 20 6.56 20.57 13.12
C GLY A 20 7.31 21.89 13.22
N LEU A 21 7.60 22.56 12.08
CA LEU A 21 8.19 23.89 12.08
C LEU A 21 7.19 24.97 12.56
N ILE A 22 5.90 24.74 12.30
CA ILE A 22 4.84 25.71 12.60
C ILE A 22 4.14 25.40 13.90
N TYR A 23 4.01 24.13 14.18
CA TYR A 23 3.48 23.58 15.42
C TYR A 23 4.58 22.76 16.11
N PRO A 24 5.56 23.40 16.80
CA PRO A 24 6.53 22.67 17.58
C PRO A 24 5.79 21.79 18.58
N GLY A 25 6.13 20.53 18.63
CA GLY A 25 5.42 19.53 19.41
C GLY A 25 4.50 18.65 18.55
N THR A 26 4.31 18.96 17.26
CA THR A 26 3.51 18.08 16.39
C THR A 26 4.33 17.00 15.70
N VAL A 27 5.64 17.12 15.55
CA VAL A 27 6.41 16.14 14.78
C VAL A 27 7.81 15.82 15.31
N ASN A 28 8.61 16.75 15.74
CA ASN A 28 10.04 16.50 15.92
C ASN A 28 10.54 16.34 17.35
N ASN A 29 9.83 16.83 18.33
CA ASN A 29 10.23 16.73 19.72
C ASN A 29 9.59 15.55 20.43
N ASP A 30 8.58 14.97 19.81
CA ASP A 30 7.72 13.99 20.43
C ASP A 30 8.41 12.66 20.63
N PHE A 31 9.32 12.30 19.72
CA PHE A 31 10.11 11.08 19.86
C PHE A 31 11.15 11.13 21.00
N GLY A 32 11.52 12.32 21.45
CA GLY A 32 12.40 12.49 22.61
C GLY A 32 11.67 12.54 23.95
N THR A 33 10.41 12.96 23.94
CA THR A 33 9.59 13.20 25.13
C THR A 33 8.35 12.31 25.21
N ALA A 34 7.95 11.66 24.10
CA ALA A 34 6.85 10.72 24.07
C ALA A 34 7.09 9.53 25.01
N LEU A 35 6.03 9.03 25.60
CA LEU A 35 6.09 7.81 26.40
C LEU A 35 6.44 6.62 25.49
N ARG A 36 7.59 6.01 25.74
CA ARG A 36 8.06 4.81 25.04
C ARG A 36 8.13 3.66 26.01
N PRO A 37 7.76 2.46 25.57
CA PRO A 37 7.94 1.28 26.41
C PRO A 37 9.42 0.92 26.56
N ASP A 38 9.81 0.49 27.75
CA ASP A 38 11.16 -0.02 28.06
C ASP A 38 11.44 -1.40 27.45
N SER A 39 10.46 -2.01 26.82
CA SER A 39 10.51 -3.35 26.26
C SER A 39 9.75 -3.43 24.94
N PHE A 40 10.30 -4.18 23.96
CA PHE A 40 9.57 -4.44 22.70
C PHE A 40 8.38 -5.39 22.84
N LYS A 41 8.07 -5.84 24.05
CA LYS A 41 6.85 -6.61 24.34
C LYS A 41 5.69 -5.73 24.80
N THR A 42 5.93 -4.43 24.96
CA THR A 42 4.93 -3.46 25.40
C THR A 42 4.80 -2.39 24.31
N LEU A 43 3.57 -2.06 23.96
CA LEU A 43 3.25 -0.99 23.03
C LEU A 43 2.39 0.04 23.78
N TYR A 44 2.61 1.31 23.49
CA TYR A 44 1.76 2.41 23.92
C TYR A 44 1.02 2.98 22.71
N PHE A 45 -0.25 3.27 22.89
CA PHE A 45 -1.10 3.83 21.86
C PHE A 45 -1.83 5.04 22.40
N ASP A 46 -1.97 6.08 21.60
CA ASP A 46 -2.90 7.18 21.87
C ASP A 46 -4.35 6.66 21.85
N ARG A 47 -4.62 5.70 20.97
CA ARG A 47 -5.89 5.00 20.86
C ARG A 47 -5.67 3.54 20.51
N GLU A 48 -6.42 2.65 21.16
CA GLU A 48 -6.35 1.21 20.89
C GLU A 48 -6.67 0.91 19.41
N PRO A 49 -5.78 0.22 18.69
CA PRO A 49 -6.02 -0.20 17.31
C PRO A 49 -7.26 -1.07 17.19
N THR A 50 -7.98 -0.91 16.09
CA THR A 50 -9.17 -1.70 15.79
C THR A 50 -9.04 -2.44 14.48
N HIS A 51 -9.58 -3.65 14.45
CA HIS A 51 -9.59 -4.50 13.26
C HIS A 51 -10.96 -5.20 13.16
N LEU A 52 -11.61 -5.03 12.02
CA LEU A 52 -12.83 -5.74 11.67
C LEU A 52 -12.67 -6.42 10.33
N GLN A 53 -12.92 -7.71 10.30
CA GLN A 53 -13.01 -8.45 9.03
C GLN A 53 -14.28 -9.28 9.02
N LYS A 54 -15.06 -9.13 7.95
CA LYS A 54 -16.23 -9.97 7.66
C LYS A 54 -16.04 -10.57 6.29
N ILE A 55 -16.18 -11.88 6.21
CA ILE A 55 -16.09 -12.63 4.96
C ILE A 55 -17.31 -13.53 4.88
N GLU A 56 -18.00 -13.46 3.76
CA GLU A 56 -19.12 -14.35 3.43
C GLU A 56 -18.76 -15.06 2.14
N VAL A 57 -18.76 -16.39 2.16
CA VAL A 57 -18.45 -17.24 1.00
C VAL A 57 -19.58 -18.18 0.73
N SER A 58 -19.99 -18.24 -0.52
CA SER A 58 -21.00 -19.18 -1.02
C SER A 58 -20.38 -20.04 -2.12
N ASN A 59 -20.42 -21.35 -1.95
CA ASN A 59 -19.88 -22.31 -2.91
C ASN A 59 -20.99 -23.20 -3.47
N LEU A 60 -20.93 -23.44 -4.76
CA LEU A 60 -21.77 -24.41 -5.46
C LEU A 60 -20.87 -25.35 -6.24
N GLU A 61 -21.09 -26.64 -6.10
CA GLU A 61 -20.45 -27.68 -6.89
C GLU A 61 -21.50 -28.61 -7.51
N LEU A 62 -21.36 -28.87 -8.79
CA LEU A 62 -22.13 -29.83 -9.53
C LEU A 62 -21.20 -30.86 -10.14
N VAL A 63 -21.42 -32.13 -9.82
CA VAL A 63 -20.72 -33.26 -10.42
C VAL A 63 -21.72 -34.13 -11.14
N LYS A 64 -21.45 -34.43 -12.41
CA LYS A 64 -22.29 -35.29 -13.23
C LYS A 64 -21.44 -36.30 -13.99
N GLU A 65 -21.65 -37.54 -13.70
CA GLU A 65 -21.14 -38.62 -14.53
C GLU A 65 -21.87 -38.62 -15.89
N LEU A 66 -21.08 -38.65 -16.93
CA LEU A 66 -21.55 -38.73 -18.31
C LEU A 66 -21.29 -40.13 -18.86
N ASP A 67 -21.87 -40.41 -20.04
CA ASP A 67 -21.55 -41.63 -20.75
C ASP A 67 -20.05 -41.66 -21.16
N ASN A 68 -19.52 -42.83 -21.41
CA ASN A 68 -18.17 -43.06 -21.90
C ASN A 68 -17.06 -42.64 -20.91
N ASN A 69 -17.25 -42.88 -19.61
CA ASN A 69 -16.23 -42.63 -18.56
C ASN A 69 -15.74 -41.16 -18.54
N LEU A 70 -16.66 -40.25 -18.72
CA LEU A 70 -16.45 -38.81 -18.59
C LEU A 70 -17.18 -38.30 -17.36
N THR A 71 -16.59 -37.37 -16.66
CA THR A 71 -17.22 -36.65 -15.56
C THR A 71 -17.20 -35.15 -15.84
N LEU A 72 -18.38 -34.50 -15.76
CA LEU A 72 -18.51 -33.04 -15.79
C LEU A 72 -18.49 -32.52 -14.35
N VAL A 73 -17.59 -31.58 -14.07
CA VAL A 73 -17.51 -30.88 -12.78
C VAL A 73 -17.68 -29.38 -13.03
N ALA A 74 -18.66 -28.77 -12.42
CA ALA A 74 -18.85 -27.32 -12.47
C ALA A 74 -18.81 -26.77 -11.04
N LYS A 75 -17.99 -25.77 -10.82
CA LYS A 75 -17.84 -25.08 -9.52
C LYS A 75 -18.05 -23.59 -9.69
N TYR A 76 -18.68 -23.01 -8.71
CA TYR A 76 -18.85 -21.57 -8.60
C TYR A 76 -18.66 -21.14 -7.15
N SER A 77 -17.89 -20.08 -6.92
CA SER A 77 -17.71 -19.45 -5.63
C SER A 77 -17.99 -17.97 -5.73
N TYR A 78 -18.71 -17.45 -4.76
CA TYR A 78 -18.94 -16.03 -4.60
C TYR A 78 -18.52 -15.60 -3.20
N GLU A 79 -17.68 -14.54 -3.12
CA GLU A 79 -17.18 -13.99 -1.87
C GLU A 79 -17.50 -12.51 -1.75
N THR A 80 -17.92 -12.11 -0.58
CA THR A 80 -17.93 -10.71 -0.15
C THR A 80 -17.01 -10.54 1.06
N ARG A 81 -16.20 -9.51 1.04
CA ARG A 81 -15.27 -9.20 2.12
C ARG A 81 -15.35 -7.72 2.49
N LEU A 82 -15.57 -7.46 3.77
CA LEU A 82 -15.35 -6.15 4.38
C LEU A 82 -14.16 -6.24 5.31
N PHE A 83 -13.20 -5.35 5.12
CA PHE A 83 -12.04 -5.19 5.99
C PHE A 83 -11.95 -3.73 6.43
N GLN A 84 -11.91 -3.49 7.73
CA GLN A 84 -11.74 -2.17 8.31
C GLN A 84 -10.68 -2.24 9.40
N GLN A 85 -9.72 -1.34 9.32
CA GLN A 85 -8.62 -1.26 10.27
C GLN A 85 -8.32 0.20 10.61
N MET A 86 -8.02 0.44 11.88
CA MET A 86 -7.44 1.68 12.38
C MET A 86 -6.24 1.33 13.24
N ASN A 87 -5.10 1.93 12.96
CA ASN A 87 -3.90 1.82 13.76
C ASN A 87 -3.47 3.19 14.27
N ASP A 88 -2.79 3.17 15.39
CA ASP A 88 -1.95 4.27 15.85
C ASP A 88 -0.63 4.19 15.08
N ASN A 89 -0.43 5.12 14.15
CA ASN A 89 0.63 5.01 13.13
C ASN A 89 2.01 5.43 13.66
N ASP A 90 2.08 6.23 14.71
CA ASP A 90 3.36 6.64 15.30
C ASP A 90 3.84 5.68 16.41
N GLY A 91 2.95 4.86 16.96
CA GLY A 91 3.25 3.82 17.95
C GLY A 91 3.78 4.38 19.28
N VAL A 92 3.43 5.62 19.60
CA VAL A 92 3.81 6.31 20.84
C VAL A 92 2.64 7.10 21.39
N VAL A 93 2.64 7.41 22.69
CA VAL A 93 1.70 8.34 23.30
C VAL A 93 2.33 9.72 23.37
N ASN A 94 1.77 10.65 22.63
CA ASN A 94 2.19 12.04 22.65
C ASN A 94 1.62 12.75 23.87
N ASN A 95 2.48 13.25 24.75
CA ASN A 95 2.13 13.94 25.98
C ASN A 95 2.47 15.44 25.97
N GLN A 96 2.97 15.94 24.83
CA GLN A 96 3.32 17.36 24.70
C GLN A 96 2.16 18.10 24.05
N PRO A 97 1.67 19.18 24.67
CA PRO A 97 0.67 20.03 24.07
C PRO A 97 1.14 20.60 22.73
N MET A 98 0.24 20.65 21.75
CA MET A 98 0.48 21.38 20.50
C MET A 98 0.60 22.87 20.83
N ILE A 99 1.81 23.40 20.69
CA ILE A 99 2.08 24.82 20.92
C ILE A 99 2.22 25.49 19.56
N GLY A 100 1.37 26.47 19.29
CA GLY A 100 1.56 27.29 18.11
C GLY A 100 2.77 28.19 18.28
N ALA A 101 3.82 27.95 17.51
CA ALA A 101 4.90 28.92 17.36
C ALA A 101 5.04 29.23 15.86
N LEU A 102 4.75 30.45 15.48
CA LEU A 102 5.25 30.98 14.21
C LEU A 102 6.77 31.07 14.34
N ALA A 103 7.50 30.36 13.50
CA ALA A 103 8.95 30.42 13.49
C ALA A 103 9.44 31.86 13.39
N GLY A 104 10.16 32.33 14.39
CA GLY A 104 10.65 33.70 14.48
C GLY A 104 9.72 34.72 15.15
N ALA A 105 8.55 34.31 15.64
CA ALA A 105 7.71 35.19 16.46
C ALA A 105 8.27 35.30 17.89
N PRO A 106 8.36 36.51 18.45
CA PRO A 106 8.93 36.73 19.77
C PRO A 106 7.97 36.36 20.92
N PHE A 107 6.87 35.68 20.64
CA PHE A 107 5.85 35.31 21.62
C PHE A 107 5.45 33.85 21.48
N SER A 108 5.24 33.18 22.59
CA SER A 108 4.62 31.86 22.63
C SER A 108 3.11 32.00 22.56
N LEU A 109 2.50 31.19 21.71
CA LEU A 109 1.04 31.13 21.61
C LEU A 109 0.49 30.06 22.58
N PRO A 110 -0.77 30.19 23.05
CA PRO A 110 -1.34 29.21 23.94
C PRO A 110 -1.43 27.82 23.30
N PRO A 111 -1.50 26.76 24.11
CA PRO A 111 -1.76 25.43 23.61
C PRO A 111 -2.99 25.39 22.72
N ILE A 112 -2.90 24.63 21.63
CA ILE A 112 -4.03 24.45 20.71
C ILE A 112 -4.83 23.26 21.19
N VAL A 113 -6.13 23.47 21.34
CA VAL A 113 -7.11 22.41 21.55
C VAL A 113 -7.99 22.36 20.31
N ALA A 114 -8.10 21.22 19.67
CA ALA A 114 -8.83 21.05 18.43
C ALA A 114 -9.82 19.89 18.51
N ASP A 115 -11.01 20.09 17.93
CA ASP A 115 -11.95 19.01 17.65
C ASP A 115 -11.61 18.43 16.27
N VAL A 116 -11.16 17.19 16.21
CA VAL A 116 -10.68 16.55 14.98
C VAL A 116 -11.44 15.26 14.74
N CYS A 117 -11.86 15.06 13.50
CA CYS A 117 -12.47 13.81 13.06
C CYS A 117 -11.50 13.03 12.19
N PHE A 118 -11.29 11.79 12.52
CA PHE A 118 -10.45 10.83 11.81
C PHE A 118 -11.29 9.72 11.19
N GLY A 119 -10.87 9.19 10.08
CA GLY A 119 -11.51 8.02 9.48
C GLY A 119 -11.60 8.06 7.97
N THR A 120 -12.21 7.01 7.44
CA THR A 120 -12.59 6.84 6.04
C THR A 120 -13.99 7.43 5.80
N SER A 121 -14.54 7.23 4.61
CA SER A 121 -15.92 7.61 4.29
C SER A 121 -16.96 6.76 5.03
N ARG A 122 -16.58 5.57 5.50
CA ARG A 122 -17.51 4.58 6.07
C ARG A 122 -17.34 4.33 7.56
N PHE A 123 -16.16 4.61 8.14
CA PHE A 123 -15.96 4.50 9.59
C PHE A 123 -14.93 5.50 10.08
N GLY A 124 -15.05 5.88 11.34
CA GLY A 124 -14.14 6.83 11.96
C GLY A 124 -14.66 7.29 13.31
N PHE A 125 -14.01 8.30 13.87
CA PHE A 125 -14.39 8.90 15.15
C PHE A 125 -13.96 10.37 15.21
N CYS A 126 -14.55 11.13 16.13
CA CYS A 126 -14.14 12.50 16.44
C CYS A 126 -13.66 12.56 17.89
N GLU A 127 -12.65 13.36 18.15
CA GLU A 127 -12.14 13.60 19.49
C GLU A 127 -11.63 15.04 19.65
N THR A 128 -11.64 15.54 20.88
CA THR A 128 -11.00 16.81 21.23
C THR A 128 -9.58 16.53 21.71
N VAL A 129 -8.59 17.11 21.07
CA VAL A 129 -7.18 16.84 21.34
C VAL A 129 -6.38 18.13 21.54
N ASP A 130 -5.38 18.06 22.39
CA ASP A 130 -4.37 19.08 22.64
C ASP A 130 -2.95 18.62 22.29
N THR A 131 -2.81 17.36 21.89
CA THR A 131 -1.55 16.73 21.45
C THR A 131 -1.66 16.27 20.02
N ASN A 132 -0.52 16.12 19.33
CA ASN A 132 -0.52 15.52 18.00
C ASN A 132 -0.83 14.02 18.09
N ARG A 133 -1.66 13.55 17.18
CA ARG A 133 -2.03 12.13 17.00
C ARG A 133 -1.97 11.79 15.54
N VAL A 134 -1.49 10.60 15.25
CA VAL A 134 -1.34 10.11 13.87
C VAL A 134 -1.95 8.72 13.76
N TYR A 135 -2.98 8.61 12.95
CA TYR A 135 -3.69 7.35 12.74
C TYR A 135 -3.67 6.96 11.26
N ASP A 136 -3.62 5.68 10.98
CA ASP A 136 -3.92 5.15 9.67
C ASP A 136 -5.22 4.35 9.67
N PHE A 137 -5.94 4.46 8.57
CA PHE A 137 -7.21 3.79 8.34
C PHE A 137 -7.16 3.05 7.02
N ALA A 138 -7.59 1.80 7.03
CA ALA A 138 -7.85 1.03 5.82
C ALA A 138 -9.31 0.58 5.84
N ASP A 139 -10.00 0.79 4.72
CA ASP A 139 -11.38 0.37 4.51
C ASP A 139 -11.51 -0.26 3.14
N VAL A 140 -11.60 -1.58 3.11
CA VAL A 140 -11.58 -2.37 1.89
C VAL A 140 -12.88 -3.15 1.77
N ASN A 141 -13.54 -3.01 0.62
CA ASN A 141 -14.72 -3.78 0.27
C ASN A 141 -14.44 -4.57 -1.02
N THR A 142 -14.47 -5.88 -0.93
CA THR A 142 -14.21 -6.77 -2.07
C THR A 142 -15.44 -7.62 -2.35
N ASN A 143 -15.77 -7.73 -3.63
CA ASN A 143 -16.79 -8.67 -4.11
C ASN A 143 -16.16 -9.45 -5.26
N SER A 144 -16.10 -10.76 -5.15
CA SER A 144 -15.52 -11.63 -6.16
C SER A 144 -16.42 -12.81 -6.52
N GLY A 145 -16.48 -13.13 -7.80
CA GLY A 145 -17.10 -14.31 -8.31
C GLY A 145 -16.13 -15.09 -9.18
N GLN A 146 -15.99 -16.37 -8.94
CA GLN A 146 -15.15 -17.25 -9.75
C GLN A 146 -15.85 -18.57 -10.04
N GLY A 147 -15.52 -19.16 -11.15
CA GLY A 147 -16.07 -20.47 -11.48
C GLY A 147 -15.22 -21.22 -12.49
N GLU A 148 -15.42 -22.51 -12.51
CA GLU A 148 -14.78 -23.42 -13.46
C GLU A 148 -15.77 -24.50 -13.95
N ILE A 149 -15.56 -24.95 -15.16
CA ILE A 149 -16.25 -26.10 -15.72
C ILE A 149 -15.19 -27.03 -16.29
N ASN A 150 -15.14 -28.25 -15.80
CA ASN A 150 -14.16 -29.27 -16.16
C ASN A 150 -14.84 -30.50 -16.74
N ILE A 151 -14.20 -31.09 -17.74
CA ILE A 151 -14.45 -32.45 -18.21
C ILE A 151 -13.22 -33.28 -17.86
N VAL A 152 -13.46 -34.35 -17.13
CA VAL A 152 -12.42 -35.29 -16.69
C VAL A 152 -12.72 -36.65 -17.28
N SER A 153 -11.72 -37.30 -17.89
CA SER A 153 -11.83 -38.68 -18.39
C SER A 153 -11.31 -39.65 -17.35
N ASP A 154 -11.89 -40.88 -17.36
CA ASP A 154 -11.44 -42.03 -16.58
C ASP A 154 -11.50 -43.29 -17.47
N TYR A 155 -10.65 -43.29 -18.50
CA TYR A 155 -10.57 -44.40 -19.46
C TYR A 155 -9.66 -45.52 -18.96
N ASP A 156 -10.02 -46.72 -19.25
CA ASP A 156 -9.18 -47.93 -18.97
C ASP A 156 -7.87 -48.00 -19.80
N GLY A 157 -7.72 -47.10 -20.77
CA GLY A 157 -6.57 -47.06 -21.68
C GLY A 157 -5.39 -46.23 -21.14
N PRO A 158 -4.27 -46.17 -21.89
CA PRO A 158 -3.07 -45.47 -21.47
C PRO A 158 -3.18 -43.93 -21.53
N PHE A 159 -4.34 -43.39 -21.88
CA PHE A 159 -4.59 -41.96 -22.06
C PHE A 159 -5.78 -41.48 -21.24
N ASN A 160 -5.56 -40.45 -20.46
CA ASN A 160 -6.60 -39.71 -19.78
C ASN A 160 -6.35 -38.22 -19.92
N PHE A 161 -7.37 -37.39 -19.65
CA PHE A 161 -7.26 -35.95 -19.72
C PHE A 161 -8.22 -35.24 -18.77
N THR A 162 -7.86 -33.99 -18.46
CA THR A 162 -8.76 -33.00 -17.90
C THR A 162 -8.73 -31.78 -18.82
N ALA A 163 -9.89 -31.20 -19.14
CA ALA A 163 -9.98 -29.95 -19.88
C ALA A 163 -11.05 -29.05 -19.23
N GLY A 164 -10.79 -27.77 -19.19
CA GLY A 164 -11.67 -26.86 -18.48
C GLY A 164 -11.61 -25.42 -18.96
N TYR A 165 -12.63 -24.70 -18.52
CA TYR A 165 -12.75 -23.25 -18.64
C TYR A 165 -12.89 -22.65 -17.25
N TYR A 166 -12.15 -21.56 -16.99
CA TYR A 166 -12.16 -20.80 -15.75
C TYR A 166 -12.57 -19.36 -16.03
N PHE A 167 -13.27 -18.73 -15.09
CA PHE A 167 -13.55 -17.31 -15.08
C PHE A 167 -13.47 -16.73 -13.68
N PHE A 168 -13.11 -15.44 -13.61
CA PHE A 168 -12.99 -14.66 -12.40
C PHE A 168 -13.40 -13.20 -12.67
N ASP A 169 -14.20 -12.60 -11.78
CA ASP A 169 -14.56 -11.17 -11.79
C ASP A 169 -14.55 -10.66 -10.36
N GLU A 170 -13.62 -9.79 -10.05
CA GLU A 170 -13.48 -9.17 -8.73
C GLU A 170 -13.57 -7.66 -8.83
N ARG A 171 -14.24 -7.07 -7.86
CA ARG A 171 -14.23 -5.64 -7.59
C ARG A 171 -13.69 -5.41 -6.20
N ASN A 172 -12.69 -4.53 -6.11
CA ASN A 172 -12.05 -4.14 -4.87
C ASN A 172 -12.11 -2.61 -4.75
N ASP A 173 -12.81 -2.13 -3.74
CA ASP A 173 -12.88 -0.72 -3.35
C ASP A 173 -12.04 -0.54 -2.10
N ASN A 174 -10.92 0.16 -2.22
CA ASN A 174 -9.96 0.38 -1.15
C ASN A 174 -9.83 1.87 -0.87
N GLU A 175 -10.12 2.27 0.35
CA GLU A 175 -9.87 3.61 0.88
C GLU A 175 -8.82 3.50 1.99
N TYR A 176 -7.67 4.14 1.78
CA TYR A 176 -6.59 4.19 2.76
C TYR A 176 -6.25 5.63 3.11
N ARG A 177 -6.15 5.94 4.39
CA ARG A 177 -5.84 7.28 4.89
C ARG A 177 -4.81 7.22 6.00
N VAL A 178 -3.79 8.07 5.90
CA VAL A 178 -2.93 8.43 7.03
C VAL A 178 -3.27 9.86 7.43
N GLN A 179 -3.71 10.04 8.65
CA GLN A 179 -4.25 11.30 9.14
C GLN A 179 -3.54 11.74 10.40
N SER A 180 -3.25 13.04 10.51
CA SER A 180 -2.70 13.63 11.73
C SER A 180 -3.41 14.92 12.10
N VAL A 181 -3.42 15.23 13.39
CA VAL A 181 -3.96 16.50 13.90
C VAL A 181 -3.26 17.69 13.28
N GLY A 182 -1.93 17.62 13.15
CA GLY A 182 -1.15 18.69 12.56
C GLY A 182 -1.55 19.01 11.11
N THR A 183 -1.78 17.97 10.28
CA THR A 183 -2.22 18.18 8.89
C THR A 183 -3.67 18.68 8.82
N GLN A 184 -4.55 18.23 9.72
CA GLN A 184 -5.90 18.75 9.83
C GLN A 184 -5.90 20.25 10.15
N LEU A 185 -5.10 20.68 11.12
CA LEU A 185 -4.99 22.10 11.47
C LEU A 185 -4.50 22.96 10.31
N ILE A 186 -3.65 22.43 9.43
CA ILE A 186 -3.27 23.13 8.20
C ILE A 186 -4.49 23.28 7.27
N GLY A 187 -5.30 22.24 7.13
CA GLY A 187 -6.52 22.28 6.32
C GLY A 187 -7.53 23.28 6.84
N ASP A 188 -7.71 23.29 8.15
CA ASP A 188 -8.67 24.16 8.85
C ASP A 188 -8.08 25.54 9.14
N PHE A 189 -6.99 25.93 8.48
CA PHE A 189 -6.29 27.19 8.75
C PHE A 189 -7.20 28.42 8.64
N GLY A 190 -8.26 28.34 7.83
CA GLY A 190 -9.26 29.39 7.71
C GLY A 190 -10.03 29.70 9.01
N ILE A 191 -10.09 28.74 9.94
CA ILE A 191 -10.72 28.88 11.26
C ILE A 191 -9.69 28.85 12.40
N HIS A 192 -8.39 28.85 12.06
CA HIS A 192 -7.31 28.74 13.04
C HIS A 192 -7.28 29.92 14.02
N PRO A 193 -6.97 29.70 15.32
CA PRO A 193 -6.97 30.77 16.34
C PRO A 193 -5.97 31.90 16.03
N TYR A 194 -5.01 31.69 15.16
CA TYR A 194 -4.03 32.71 14.74
C TYR A 194 -4.46 33.54 13.54
N LEU A 195 -5.57 33.19 12.90
CA LEU A 195 -6.06 33.92 11.74
C LEU A 195 -6.24 35.42 12.00
N PRO A 196 -6.73 35.88 13.17
CA PRO A 196 -6.81 37.31 13.46
C PRO A 196 -5.45 38.02 13.44
N VAL A 197 -4.41 37.35 13.93
CA VAL A 197 -3.02 37.87 13.91
C VAL A 197 -2.50 37.97 12.49
N ILE A 198 -2.76 36.97 11.67
CA ILE A 198 -2.39 36.94 10.27
C ILE A 198 -3.16 38.02 9.47
N ASN A 199 -4.46 38.07 9.65
CA ASN A 199 -5.30 39.10 9.03
C ASN A 199 -4.82 40.51 9.38
N GLY A 200 -4.46 40.76 10.64
CA GLY A 200 -3.87 42.01 11.07
C GLY A 200 -2.52 42.31 10.43
N ALA A 201 -1.65 41.31 10.33
CA ALA A 201 -0.32 41.45 9.72
C ALA A 201 -0.38 41.79 8.21
N PHE A 202 -1.39 41.27 7.51
CA PHE A 202 -1.58 41.54 6.07
C PHE A 202 -2.62 42.62 5.78
N ASN A 203 -3.26 43.16 6.81
CA ASN A 203 -4.38 44.11 6.69
C ASN A 203 -5.48 43.59 5.74
N SER A 204 -5.84 42.34 5.86
CA SER A 204 -6.76 41.61 5.00
C SER A 204 -7.55 40.58 5.81
N ASP A 205 -8.68 40.13 5.28
CA ASP A 205 -9.46 39.03 5.84
C ASP A 205 -9.27 37.78 4.99
N PHE A 206 -8.61 36.76 5.55
CA PHE A 206 -8.35 35.47 4.90
C PHE A 206 -9.23 34.34 5.46
N SER A 207 -10.28 34.64 6.21
CA SER A 207 -11.12 33.66 6.88
C SER A 207 -11.73 32.59 5.96
N ASN A 208 -11.90 32.91 4.68
CA ASN A 208 -12.47 32.01 3.68
C ASN A 208 -11.43 31.47 2.67
N LYS A 209 -10.14 31.64 2.93
CA LYS A 209 -9.06 31.33 2.00
C LYS A 209 -8.11 30.24 2.51
N GLY A 210 -8.67 29.24 3.18
CA GLY A 210 -7.87 28.10 3.64
C GLY A 210 -7.29 27.27 2.48
N GLY A 211 -6.31 26.45 2.81
CA GLY A 211 -5.76 25.49 1.89
C GLY A 211 -4.24 25.53 1.74
N VAL A 212 -3.67 24.52 1.07
CA VAL A 212 -2.22 24.38 0.90
C VAL A 212 -1.63 25.58 0.17
N LEU A 213 -2.28 26.08 -0.88
CA LEU A 213 -1.78 27.23 -1.62
C LEU A 213 -1.71 28.48 -0.77
N PHE A 214 -2.77 28.77 0.00
CA PHE A 214 -2.79 29.84 0.97
C PHE A 214 -1.63 29.70 1.96
N TYR A 215 -1.49 28.52 2.51
CA TYR A 215 -0.50 28.23 3.52
C TYR A 215 0.95 28.29 3.01
N GLN A 216 1.24 27.71 1.86
CA GLN A 216 2.56 27.79 1.21
C GLN A 216 2.93 29.24 0.87
N THR A 217 1.94 30.01 0.39
CA THR A 217 2.13 31.43 0.09
C THR A 217 2.41 32.23 1.37
N LEU A 218 1.68 31.94 2.45
CA LEU A 218 1.90 32.58 3.75
C LEU A 218 3.29 32.28 4.31
N LEU A 219 3.76 31.03 4.21
CA LEU A 219 5.11 30.67 4.67
C LEU A 219 6.21 31.36 3.87
N ALA A 220 6.03 31.49 2.57
CA ALA A 220 6.95 32.27 1.77
C ALA A 220 7.01 33.75 2.17
N ALA A 221 5.93 34.25 2.80
CA ALA A 221 5.85 35.60 3.32
C ALA A 221 6.59 35.80 4.66
N LEU A 222 6.56 34.76 5.54
CA LEU A 222 7.04 34.91 6.91
C LEU A 222 8.46 35.47 7.08
N PRO A 223 9.48 35.05 6.27
CA PRO A 223 10.82 35.57 6.39
C PRO A 223 10.90 37.10 6.17
N SER A 224 10.02 37.65 5.35
CA SER A 224 10.00 39.06 5.02
C SER A 224 9.10 39.89 5.95
N GLY A 225 8.24 39.23 6.72
CA GLY A 225 7.20 39.88 7.53
C GLY A 225 7.76 40.86 8.55
N PRO A 226 8.73 40.48 9.42
CA PRO A 226 9.26 41.40 10.44
C PRO A 226 9.91 42.63 9.85
N ALA A 227 10.68 42.49 8.76
CA ALA A 227 11.32 43.61 8.08
C ALA A 227 10.29 44.53 7.38
N ALA A 228 9.22 43.94 6.82
CA ALA A 228 8.14 44.68 6.20
C ALA A 228 7.34 45.51 7.22
N LEU A 229 7.02 44.92 8.38
CA LEU A 229 6.34 45.62 9.48
C LEU A 229 7.19 46.76 10.05
N GLN A 230 8.50 46.56 10.18
CA GLN A 230 9.42 47.64 10.57
C GLN A 230 9.44 48.76 9.52
N ALA A 231 9.48 48.42 8.24
CA ALA A 231 9.43 49.41 7.15
C ALA A 231 8.13 50.24 7.21
N GLN A 232 6.98 49.59 7.42
CA GLN A 232 5.69 50.29 7.58
C GLN A 232 5.70 51.25 8.77
N GLY A 233 6.23 50.78 9.91
CA GLY A 233 6.35 51.62 11.13
C GLY A 233 7.24 52.83 10.94
N LEU A 234 8.39 52.67 10.24
CA LEU A 234 9.27 53.78 9.89
C LEU A 234 8.62 54.78 8.94
N LEU A 235 7.94 54.28 7.90
CA LEU A 235 7.20 55.18 6.97
C LEU A 235 6.08 55.94 7.67
N ALA A 236 5.32 55.28 8.57
CA ALA A 236 4.28 55.93 9.35
C ALA A 236 4.83 57.00 10.29
N ALA A 237 6.07 56.85 10.78
CA ALA A 237 6.77 57.82 11.60
C ALA A 237 7.49 58.90 10.79
N GLY A 238 7.37 58.91 9.44
CA GLY A 238 8.06 59.84 8.56
C GLY A 238 9.55 59.57 8.44
N LEU A 239 10.00 58.40 8.80
CA LEU A 239 11.40 57.96 8.69
C LEU A 239 11.63 57.15 7.42
N THR A 240 12.89 57.08 6.97
CA THR A 240 13.25 56.37 5.75
C THR A 240 13.70 54.92 6.10
N PRO A 241 12.98 53.87 5.62
CA PRO A 241 13.44 52.52 5.76
C PRO A 241 14.70 52.23 4.93
N SER A 242 15.46 51.22 5.34
CA SER A 242 16.59 50.72 4.54
C SER A 242 16.11 50.09 3.22
N ALA A 243 17.00 49.95 2.23
CA ALA A 243 16.69 49.28 0.98
C ALA A 243 16.19 47.83 1.18
N ALA A 244 16.78 47.09 2.14
CA ALA A 244 16.37 45.73 2.47
C ALA A 244 14.95 45.68 3.09
N GLN A 245 14.61 46.64 3.94
CA GLN A 245 13.27 46.77 4.53
C GLN A 245 12.22 47.14 3.46
N LEU A 246 12.55 48.02 2.52
CA LEU A 246 11.66 48.34 1.41
C LEU A 246 11.45 47.15 0.47
N GLN A 247 12.50 46.38 0.21
CA GLN A 247 12.39 45.14 -0.56
C GLN A 247 11.51 44.11 0.15
N ALA A 248 11.66 43.95 1.46
CA ALA A 248 10.82 43.09 2.26
C ALA A 248 9.35 43.55 2.23
N LEU A 249 9.09 44.84 2.34
CA LEU A 249 7.76 45.42 2.22
C LEU A 249 7.12 45.16 0.85
N GLN A 250 7.87 45.29 -0.23
CA GLN A 250 7.39 44.99 -1.59
C GLN A 250 7.09 43.50 -1.74
N THR A 251 7.98 42.62 -1.27
CA THR A 251 7.78 41.16 -1.30
C THR A 251 6.52 40.78 -0.53
N PHE A 252 6.33 41.33 0.67
CA PHE A 252 5.17 41.10 1.51
C PHE A 252 3.88 41.58 0.82
N GLY A 253 3.90 42.74 0.19
CA GLY A 253 2.77 43.26 -0.59
C GLY A 253 2.39 42.37 -1.78
N ASN A 254 3.38 41.83 -2.50
CA ASN A 254 3.16 40.91 -3.60
C ASN A 254 2.52 39.59 -3.11
N ILE A 255 2.99 39.06 -1.98
CA ILE A 255 2.44 37.85 -1.38
C ILE A 255 1.00 38.09 -0.88
N ALA A 256 0.73 39.24 -0.27
CA ALA A 256 -0.63 39.61 0.11
C ALA A 256 -1.57 39.70 -1.09
N ALA A 257 -1.09 40.23 -2.23
CA ALA A 257 -1.85 40.26 -3.49
C ALA A 257 -2.17 38.83 -4.00
N ILE A 258 -1.21 37.91 -3.93
CA ILE A 258 -1.42 36.49 -4.28
C ILE A 258 -2.46 35.86 -3.34
N LEU A 259 -2.35 36.06 -2.01
CA LEU A 259 -3.32 35.54 -1.06
C LEU A 259 -4.73 36.09 -1.33
N ASN A 260 -4.84 37.36 -1.66
CA ASN A 260 -6.13 37.99 -2.00
C ASN A 260 -6.71 37.48 -3.35
N SER A 261 -5.87 36.98 -4.23
CA SER A 261 -6.32 36.40 -5.52
C SER A 261 -6.87 34.98 -5.39
N ILE A 262 -6.64 34.31 -4.25
CA ILE A 262 -7.18 32.98 -3.97
C ILE A 262 -8.71 33.12 -3.80
N PRO A 263 -9.53 32.35 -4.54
CA PRO A 263 -10.99 32.45 -4.43
C PRO A 263 -11.48 32.13 -3.02
N ASP A 264 -12.53 32.80 -2.60
CA ASP A 264 -13.20 32.50 -1.33
C ASP A 264 -13.83 31.11 -1.39
N GLY A 265 -13.88 30.43 -0.26
CA GLY A 265 -14.46 29.09 -0.16
C GLY A 265 -13.52 27.95 -0.60
N THR A 266 -12.25 28.25 -0.92
CA THR A 266 -11.25 27.22 -1.21
C THR A 266 -10.66 26.55 0.04
N VAL A 267 -11.38 26.53 1.15
CA VAL A 267 -10.99 25.82 2.35
C VAL A 267 -11.09 24.31 2.07
N PRO A 268 -9.99 23.56 2.12
CA PRO A 268 -10.06 22.13 1.89
C PRO A 268 -10.78 21.47 3.07
N MET A 269 -11.83 20.76 2.76
CA MET A 269 -12.61 20.03 3.76
C MET A 269 -11.87 18.80 4.32
N ASP A 270 -10.79 18.35 3.67
CA ASP A 270 -10.09 17.14 4.06
C ASP A 270 -8.56 17.22 3.79
N MET A 271 -7.84 17.85 4.73
CA MET A 271 -6.37 17.91 4.70
C MET A 271 -5.72 17.01 5.74
N ARG A 272 -6.45 16.04 6.23
CA ARG A 272 -6.02 15.21 7.36
C ARG A 272 -4.78 14.37 7.11
N GLY A 273 -4.28 14.31 5.90
CA GLY A 273 -3.06 13.57 5.57
C GLY A 273 -3.02 13.04 4.15
N THR A 274 -2.50 11.84 3.97
CA THR A 274 -2.53 11.14 2.70
C THR A 274 -3.83 10.37 2.55
N LEU A 275 -4.40 10.42 1.37
CA LEU A 275 -5.60 9.69 0.99
C LEU A 275 -5.32 8.93 -0.30
N SER A 276 -5.58 7.66 -0.30
CA SER A 276 -5.66 6.83 -1.51
C SER A 276 -7.03 6.17 -1.56
N ASP A 277 -7.76 6.44 -2.64
CA ASP A 277 -9.06 5.82 -2.91
C ASP A 277 -8.91 5.10 -4.25
N GLN A 278 -8.95 3.79 -4.23
CA GLN A 278 -8.69 2.96 -5.37
C GLN A 278 -9.85 2.00 -5.63
N HIS A 279 -10.36 2.03 -6.85
CA HIS A 279 -11.35 1.08 -7.33
C HIS A 279 -10.69 0.21 -8.38
N VAL A 280 -10.58 -1.07 -8.12
CA VAL A 280 -9.97 -2.04 -9.04
C VAL A 280 -11.01 -3.07 -9.44
N ARG A 281 -11.10 -3.35 -10.72
CA ARG A 281 -11.84 -4.49 -11.25
C ARG A 281 -10.89 -5.39 -12.00
N THR A 282 -10.79 -6.63 -11.56
CA THR A 282 -10.01 -7.68 -12.21
C THR A 282 -10.94 -8.69 -12.85
N LYS A 283 -10.74 -8.95 -14.12
CA LYS A 283 -11.42 -10.04 -14.85
C LYS A 283 -10.39 -10.97 -15.43
N SER A 284 -10.62 -12.26 -15.31
CA SER A 284 -9.80 -13.28 -15.94
C SER A 284 -10.65 -14.37 -16.55
N GLN A 285 -10.22 -14.87 -17.69
CA GLN A 285 -10.77 -16.05 -18.33
C GLN A 285 -9.62 -16.94 -18.75
N ALA A 286 -9.81 -18.25 -18.65
CA ALA A 286 -8.79 -19.18 -19.09
C ALA A 286 -9.39 -20.44 -19.69
N LEU A 287 -8.70 -20.96 -20.71
CA LEU A 287 -8.85 -22.32 -21.22
C LEU A 287 -7.65 -23.13 -20.81
N TYR A 288 -7.85 -24.31 -20.29
CA TYR A 288 -6.77 -25.17 -19.87
C TYR A 288 -7.06 -26.65 -20.07
N GLY A 289 -6.00 -27.44 -20.08
CA GLY A 289 -6.10 -28.88 -20.09
C GLY A 289 -4.80 -29.55 -19.68
N GLU A 290 -4.94 -30.72 -19.13
CA GLU A 290 -3.84 -31.66 -18.87
C GLU A 290 -4.15 -33.01 -19.55
N ALA A 291 -3.12 -33.61 -20.17
CA ALA A 291 -3.16 -34.92 -20.76
C ALA A 291 -2.20 -35.84 -20.00
N TYR A 292 -2.65 -37.04 -19.69
CA TYR A 292 -1.94 -38.04 -18.94
C TYR A 292 -1.72 -39.26 -19.81
N PHE A 293 -0.45 -39.68 -19.98
CA PHE A 293 -0.06 -40.80 -20.80
C PHE A 293 0.68 -41.83 -19.94
N ASP A 294 0.10 -43.00 -19.78
CA ASP A 294 0.83 -44.16 -19.23
C ASP A 294 1.68 -44.76 -20.33
N LEU A 295 2.95 -44.36 -20.38
CA LEU A 295 3.91 -44.84 -21.42
C LEU A 295 4.21 -46.33 -21.29
N ASN A 296 4.13 -46.83 -20.09
CA ASN A 296 4.17 -48.24 -19.69
C ASN A 296 3.68 -48.36 -18.23
N ASP A 297 3.66 -49.56 -17.68
CA ASP A 297 3.13 -49.87 -16.34
C ASP A 297 3.84 -49.09 -15.21
N THR A 298 5.02 -48.54 -15.44
CA THR A 298 5.82 -47.86 -14.40
C THR A 298 6.10 -46.38 -14.73
N THR A 299 5.73 -45.90 -15.92
CA THR A 299 6.09 -44.54 -16.37
C THR A 299 4.90 -43.77 -16.88
N LYS A 300 4.64 -42.63 -16.29
CA LYS A 300 3.59 -41.69 -16.69
C LYS A 300 4.16 -40.35 -17.14
N LEU A 301 3.69 -39.85 -18.27
CA LEU A 301 3.96 -38.51 -18.79
C LEU A 301 2.71 -37.65 -18.60
N THR A 302 2.88 -36.42 -18.06
CA THR A 302 1.84 -35.41 -17.98
C THR A 302 2.22 -34.20 -18.81
N LEU A 303 1.30 -33.75 -19.67
CA LEU A 303 1.43 -32.50 -20.44
C LEU A 303 0.28 -31.57 -20.09
N GLY A 304 0.57 -30.34 -19.68
CA GLY A 304 -0.41 -29.32 -19.36
C GLY A 304 -0.23 -28.07 -20.19
N LEU A 305 -1.35 -27.44 -20.54
CA LEU A 305 -1.38 -26.14 -21.22
C LEU A 305 -2.53 -25.31 -20.65
N ARG A 306 -2.26 -24.01 -20.43
CA ARG A 306 -3.25 -23.03 -20.02
C ARG A 306 -3.03 -21.73 -20.77
N TYR A 307 -4.11 -21.16 -21.28
CA TYR A 307 -4.14 -19.84 -21.87
C TYR A 307 -5.07 -18.95 -21.04
N ASP A 308 -4.52 -17.84 -20.57
CA ASP A 308 -5.20 -16.83 -19.76
C ASP A 308 -5.38 -15.53 -20.54
N ASP A 309 -6.52 -14.89 -20.33
CA ASP A 309 -6.84 -13.53 -20.75
C ASP A 309 -7.25 -12.75 -19.49
N LEU A 310 -6.51 -11.69 -19.16
CA LEU A 310 -6.65 -10.88 -17.95
C LEU A 310 -6.91 -9.44 -18.33
N THR A 311 -7.88 -8.82 -17.70
CA THR A 311 -8.11 -7.37 -17.73
C THR A 311 -8.14 -6.82 -16.31
N VAL A 312 -7.30 -5.82 -16.04
CA VAL A 312 -7.31 -5.04 -14.79
C VAL A 312 -7.68 -3.60 -15.13
N ALA A 313 -8.82 -3.15 -14.66
CA ALA A 313 -9.26 -1.76 -14.75
C ALA A 313 -9.15 -1.11 -13.37
N ALA A 314 -8.31 -0.10 -13.26
CA ALA A 314 -8.08 0.63 -12.01
C ALA A 314 -8.45 2.10 -12.17
N SER A 315 -9.16 2.62 -11.20
CA SER A 315 -9.39 4.06 -11.01
C SER A 315 -8.80 4.43 -9.66
N THR A 316 -7.82 5.31 -9.68
CA THR A 316 -7.12 5.74 -8.46
C THR A 316 -7.36 7.22 -8.26
N TYR A 317 -7.83 7.58 -7.09
CA TYR A 317 -7.94 8.94 -6.61
C TYR A 317 -6.89 9.19 -5.53
N ASN A 318 -6.03 10.17 -5.77
CA ASN A 318 -4.96 10.55 -4.85
C ASN A 318 -5.20 11.97 -4.38
N GLY A 319 -5.86 12.11 -3.27
CA GLY A 319 -6.30 13.38 -2.72
C GLY A 319 -5.61 13.75 -1.41
N GLY A 320 -4.33 13.48 -1.28
CA GLY A 320 -3.58 13.89 -0.10
C GLY A 320 -2.99 15.29 -0.20
N LEU A 321 -2.57 15.81 0.94
CA LEU A 321 -1.88 17.10 1.07
C LEU A 321 -0.62 17.18 0.18
N LEU A 322 -0.01 16.05 -0.15
CA LEU A 322 1.19 15.94 -1.00
C LEU A 322 0.88 15.83 -2.49
N SER A 323 -0.39 15.72 -2.88
CA SER A 323 -0.78 15.63 -4.26
C SER A 323 -0.65 16.98 -4.96
N GLY A 324 0.21 17.06 -6.00
CA GLY A 324 0.31 18.26 -6.84
C GLY A 324 -1.03 18.63 -7.50
N ALA A 325 -1.85 17.63 -7.81
CA ALA A 325 -3.19 17.82 -8.34
C ALA A 325 -4.14 18.49 -7.33
N TRP A 326 -3.96 18.24 -6.04
CA TRP A 326 -4.72 18.89 -4.98
C TRP A 326 -4.43 20.40 -4.93
N ILE A 327 -3.16 20.81 -5.10
CA ILE A 327 -2.77 22.22 -5.17
C ILE A 327 -3.44 22.89 -6.38
N LEU A 328 -3.47 22.23 -7.53
CA LEU A 328 -4.12 22.73 -8.75
C LEU A 328 -5.64 22.83 -8.57
N ALA A 329 -6.24 21.96 -7.79
CA ALA A 329 -7.67 22.01 -7.48
C ALA A 329 -8.05 23.12 -6.51
N GLY A 330 -7.09 23.93 -6.04
CA GLY A 330 -7.34 25.03 -5.12
C GLY A 330 -7.80 24.54 -3.73
N GLY A 331 -7.48 23.28 -3.37
CA GLY A 331 -7.88 22.71 -2.08
C GLY A 331 -9.37 22.44 -1.94
N LEU A 332 -10.09 22.19 -3.04
CA LEU A 332 -11.51 21.85 -3.01
C LEU A 332 -11.80 20.63 -2.12
N GLY A 333 -12.95 20.61 -1.49
CA GLY A 333 -13.39 19.48 -0.66
C GLY A 333 -13.40 18.15 -1.41
N TYR A 334 -13.32 17.03 -0.67
CA TYR A 334 -13.25 15.68 -1.23
C TYR A 334 -14.31 15.40 -2.30
N GLU A 335 -15.53 15.80 -2.04
CA GLU A 335 -16.68 15.55 -2.95
C GLU A 335 -16.55 16.28 -4.28
N ASN A 336 -15.90 17.44 -4.30
CA ASN A 336 -15.73 18.25 -5.50
C ASN A 336 -14.46 17.90 -6.28
N ARG A 337 -13.57 17.10 -5.75
CA ARG A 337 -12.29 16.75 -6.38
C ARG A 337 -12.43 15.72 -7.49
N ARG A 338 -13.47 14.91 -7.45
CA ARG A 338 -13.72 13.88 -8.49
C ARG A 338 -13.88 14.48 -9.90
N ASP A 339 -14.33 15.72 -9.97
CA ASP A 339 -14.58 16.41 -11.24
C ASP A 339 -13.37 17.21 -11.74
N VAL A 340 -12.26 17.21 -11.02
CA VAL A 340 -11.04 17.93 -11.41
C VAL A 340 -10.16 17.04 -12.28
N PRO A 341 -9.87 17.46 -13.53
CA PRO A 341 -8.98 16.70 -14.41
C PRO A 341 -7.61 16.46 -13.77
N GLY A 342 -7.12 15.21 -13.85
CA GLY A 342 -5.83 14.80 -13.30
C GLY A 342 -5.84 14.39 -11.82
N LEU A 343 -6.96 14.51 -11.10
CA LEU A 343 -7.12 13.98 -9.75
C LEU A 343 -7.49 12.50 -9.72
N ILE A 344 -8.21 12.04 -10.74
CA ILE A 344 -8.52 10.64 -10.95
C ILE A 344 -7.69 10.14 -12.11
N ASP A 345 -6.89 9.13 -11.89
CA ASP A 345 -6.22 8.40 -12.94
C ASP A 345 -6.97 7.09 -13.20
N TYR A 346 -7.27 6.84 -14.46
CA TYR A 346 -7.92 5.62 -14.93
C TYR A 346 -6.97 4.85 -15.83
N ARG A 347 -6.72 3.60 -15.49
CA ARG A 347 -5.84 2.70 -16.24
C ARG A 347 -6.56 1.40 -16.53
N VAL A 348 -6.30 0.87 -17.70
CA VAL A 348 -6.68 -0.48 -18.09
C VAL A 348 -5.43 -1.22 -18.56
N ILE A 349 -5.22 -2.40 -18.01
CA ILE A 349 -4.16 -3.32 -18.39
C ILE A 349 -4.83 -4.56 -18.95
N GLU A 350 -4.39 -4.99 -20.09
CA GLU A 350 -4.82 -6.23 -20.75
C GLU A 350 -3.58 -7.10 -20.92
N ASP A 351 -3.58 -8.25 -20.29
CA ASP A 351 -2.51 -9.22 -20.34
C ASP A 351 -3.02 -10.55 -20.84
N THR A 352 -2.21 -11.22 -21.64
CA THR A 352 -2.43 -12.61 -22.00
C THR A 352 -1.23 -13.45 -21.56
N ALA A 353 -1.47 -14.68 -21.16
CA ALA A 353 -0.42 -15.62 -20.79
C ALA A 353 -0.69 -17.00 -21.31
N THR A 354 0.39 -17.68 -21.73
CA THR A 354 0.35 -19.10 -22.05
C THR A 354 1.33 -19.82 -21.13
N ASN A 355 0.79 -20.68 -20.29
CA ASN A 355 1.55 -21.44 -19.31
C ASN A 355 1.51 -22.92 -19.67
N GLY A 356 2.63 -23.61 -19.46
CA GLY A 356 2.77 -25.01 -19.77
C GLY A 356 3.37 -25.82 -18.64
N LYS A 357 3.13 -27.14 -18.70
CA LYS A 357 3.72 -28.10 -17.78
C LYS A 357 4.08 -29.37 -18.54
N ILE A 358 5.26 -29.89 -18.26
CA ILE A 358 5.66 -31.23 -18.61
C ILE A 358 6.18 -31.91 -17.35
N ALA A 359 5.69 -33.11 -17.07
CA ALA A 359 6.18 -33.89 -15.95
C ALA A 359 6.28 -35.37 -16.35
N ILE A 360 7.35 -36.02 -15.91
CA ILE A 360 7.54 -37.45 -16.04
C ILE A 360 7.73 -38.04 -14.66
N GLN A 361 7.00 -39.11 -14.36
CA GLN A 361 7.18 -39.89 -13.16
C GLN A 361 7.47 -41.34 -13.51
N LYS A 362 8.32 -41.98 -12.73
CA LYS A 362 8.70 -43.36 -12.93
C LYS A 362 8.81 -44.09 -11.62
N TYR A 363 8.09 -45.18 -11.52
CA TYR A 363 8.26 -46.18 -10.46
C TYR A 363 9.49 -47.02 -10.76
N LEU A 364 10.53 -46.95 -9.92
CA LEU A 364 11.71 -47.78 -9.98
C LEU A 364 11.43 -49.14 -9.35
N GLN A 365 10.59 -49.15 -8.34
CA GLN A 365 10.00 -50.28 -7.63
C GLN A 365 8.57 -49.88 -7.22
N ASP A 366 7.74 -50.82 -6.79
CA ASP A 366 6.36 -50.55 -6.40
C ASP A 366 6.23 -49.42 -5.35
N ASP A 367 7.22 -49.32 -4.49
CA ASP A 367 7.26 -48.35 -3.37
C ASP A 367 8.24 -47.20 -3.57
N ILE A 368 8.89 -47.07 -4.72
CA ILE A 368 9.88 -46.03 -5.01
C ILE A 368 9.57 -45.36 -6.33
N MET A 369 9.21 -44.09 -6.27
CA MET A 369 8.92 -43.25 -7.43
C MET A 369 9.87 -42.08 -7.52
N VAL A 370 10.41 -41.81 -8.70
CA VAL A 370 11.12 -40.59 -9.02
C VAL A 370 10.33 -39.78 -10.02
N TYR A 371 10.48 -38.46 -9.98
CA TYR A 371 9.86 -37.59 -10.95
C TYR A 371 10.75 -36.41 -11.32
N GLY A 372 10.46 -35.83 -12.46
CA GLY A 372 10.99 -34.55 -12.89
C GLY A 372 9.90 -33.74 -13.57
N SER A 373 9.90 -32.45 -13.39
CA SER A 373 8.94 -31.56 -14.02
C SER A 373 9.55 -30.21 -14.40
N TYR A 374 8.98 -29.63 -15.44
CA TYR A 374 9.14 -28.22 -15.80
C TYR A 374 7.76 -27.60 -15.95
N ALA A 375 7.55 -26.45 -15.33
CA ALA A 375 6.30 -25.72 -15.41
C ALA A 375 6.54 -24.22 -15.48
N THR A 376 5.62 -23.50 -16.13
CA THR A 376 5.59 -22.06 -16.16
C THR A 376 4.29 -21.55 -15.52
N ALA A 377 4.35 -20.36 -14.93
CA ALA A 377 3.21 -19.66 -14.38
C ALA A 377 3.34 -18.15 -14.62
N THR A 378 2.23 -17.45 -14.75
CA THR A 378 2.20 -16.01 -14.95
C THR A 378 1.22 -15.39 -13.94
N LYS A 379 1.67 -14.33 -13.26
CA LYS A 379 0.83 -13.42 -12.50
C LYS A 379 0.69 -12.14 -13.29
N GLY A 380 -0.53 -11.72 -13.60
CA GLY A 380 -0.78 -10.54 -14.41
C GLY A 380 -0.27 -9.25 -13.78
N GLY A 381 -0.01 -8.27 -14.63
CA GLY A 381 0.37 -6.92 -14.23
C GLY A 381 -0.77 -6.16 -13.55
N GLY A 382 -0.47 -4.98 -13.05
CA GLY A 382 -1.42 -4.16 -12.34
C GLY A 382 -1.02 -2.68 -12.32
N VAL A 383 -1.69 -1.91 -11.49
CA VAL A 383 -1.48 -0.47 -11.36
C VAL A 383 -1.07 -0.15 -9.93
N ASN A 384 0.03 0.57 -9.78
CA ASN A 384 0.44 1.11 -8.49
C ASN A 384 -0.60 2.12 -7.99
N ALA A 385 -0.91 2.06 -6.70
CA ALA A 385 -1.64 3.12 -6.02
C ALA A 385 -0.71 4.33 -5.83
N GLY A 386 -1.25 5.53 -5.83
CA GLY A 386 -0.45 6.70 -5.52
C GLY A 386 -0.64 7.89 -6.48
N ASN A 387 0.13 8.98 -6.28
CA ASN A 387 0.01 10.24 -7.00
C ASN A 387 0.40 10.17 -8.49
N ASN A 388 1.06 9.10 -8.89
CA ASN A 388 1.37 8.84 -10.29
C ASN A 388 1.27 7.32 -10.50
N PRO A 389 0.06 6.79 -10.68
CA PRO A 389 -0.18 5.36 -10.82
C PRO A 389 0.51 4.86 -12.08
N THR A 390 1.68 4.29 -11.90
CA THR A 390 2.41 3.62 -12.97
C THR A 390 1.97 2.17 -13.03
N PRO A 391 1.77 1.60 -14.21
CA PRO A 391 1.59 0.17 -14.34
C PRO A 391 2.87 -0.55 -13.92
N TYR A 392 2.70 -1.72 -13.33
CA TYR A 392 3.77 -2.71 -13.18
C TYR A 392 3.49 -3.90 -14.10
N GLU A 393 4.56 -4.51 -14.56
CA GLU A 393 4.48 -5.59 -15.53
C GLU A 393 4.08 -6.91 -14.87
N LYS A 394 3.69 -7.88 -15.67
CA LYS A 394 3.42 -9.25 -15.23
C LYS A 394 4.68 -9.91 -14.67
N GLU A 395 4.49 -10.82 -13.73
CA GLU A 395 5.50 -11.71 -13.19
C GLU A 395 5.41 -13.06 -13.91
N GLU A 396 6.51 -13.54 -14.47
CA GLU A 396 6.61 -14.82 -15.15
C GLU A 396 7.58 -15.72 -14.38
N THR A 397 7.10 -16.88 -13.99
CA THR A 397 7.89 -17.86 -13.23
C THR A 397 8.07 -19.13 -14.03
N SER A 398 9.29 -19.67 -14.05
CA SER A 398 9.57 -21.03 -14.49
C SER A 398 10.17 -21.85 -13.36
N VAL A 399 9.76 -23.11 -13.27
CA VAL A 399 10.16 -24.04 -12.21
C VAL A 399 10.66 -25.33 -12.82
N ILE A 400 11.84 -25.74 -12.41
CA ILE A 400 12.35 -27.10 -12.61
C ILE A 400 12.37 -27.80 -11.26
N ASP A 401 11.79 -28.99 -11.17
CA ASP A 401 11.70 -29.78 -9.94
C ASP A 401 12.04 -31.25 -10.23
N PHE A 402 12.90 -31.83 -9.40
CA PHE A 402 13.22 -33.27 -9.42
C PHE A 402 13.04 -33.82 -8.02
N GLY A 403 12.35 -34.95 -7.92
CA GLY A 403 12.07 -35.51 -6.60
C GLY A 403 12.00 -37.03 -6.58
N LEU A 404 12.01 -37.52 -5.34
CA LEU A 404 11.88 -38.92 -4.95
C LEU A 404 10.75 -39.05 -3.93
N LYS A 405 9.88 -40.05 -4.10
CA LYS A 405 8.89 -40.47 -3.10
C LYS A 405 9.09 -41.97 -2.86
N ALA A 406 9.28 -42.33 -1.59
CA ALA A 406 9.57 -43.73 -1.26
C ALA A 406 8.82 -44.14 0.01
N LYS A 407 8.30 -45.38 -0.03
CA LYS A 407 7.92 -46.13 1.16
C LYS A 407 9.04 -47.13 1.42
N LEU A 408 9.65 -47.07 2.58
CA LEU A 408 10.81 -47.89 2.95
C LEU A 408 10.49 -48.70 4.21
N LEU A 409 11.28 -49.74 4.48
CA LEU A 409 11.13 -50.57 5.70
C LEU A 409 9.72 -51.16 5.78
N ASP A 410 9.23 -51.79 4.74
CA ASP A 410 7.89 -52.39 4.62
C ASP A 410 6.75 -51.40 5.00
N GLY A 411 6.93 -50.11 4.61
CA GLY A 411 5.96 -49.04 4.88
C GLY A 411 6.14 -48.35 6.24
N ALA A 412 7.07 -48.79 7.08
CA ALA A 412 7.36 -48.15 8.36
C ALA A 412 8.07 -46.79 8.20
N MET A 413 8.53 -46.41 6.97
CA MET A 413 9.14 -45.11 6.69
C MET A 413 8.62 -44.57 5.37
N LEU A 414 8.12 -43.31 5.39
CA LEU A 414 7.79 -42.53 4.22
C LEU A 414 8.86 -41.45 4.05
N LEU A 415 9.41 -41.34 2.85
CA LEU A 415 10.44 -40.36 2.49
C LEU A 415 10.05 -39.62 1.20
N ASN A 416 9.95 -38.31 1.30
CA ASN A 416 9.77 -37.42 0.14
C ASN A 416 10.93 -36.43 0.13
N MET A 417 11.60 -36.27 -0.98
CA MET A 417 12.68 -35.28 -1.19
C MET A 417 12.58 -34.68 -2.58
N ASN A 418 12.89 -33.41 -2.69
CA ASN A 418 13.02 -32.75 -3.98
C ASN A 418 14.09 -31.65 -3.96
N VAL A 419 14.61 -31.36 -5.13
CA VAL A 419 15.45 -30.20 -5.44
C VAL A 419 14.75 -29.41 -6.53
N PHE A 420 14.76 -28.10 -6.37
CA PHE A 420 14.09 -27.21 -7.31
C PHE A 420 14.90 -25.97 -7.63
N ARG A 421 14.61 -25.39 -8.78
CA ARG A 421 15.06 -24.07 -9.20
C ARG A 421 13.89 -23.31 -9.80
N ASN A 422 13.63 -22.12 -9.26
CA ASN A 422 12.64 -21.19 -9.75
C ASN A 422 13.35 -19.96 -10.31
N GLU A 423 13.00 -19.58 -11.54
CA GLU A 423 13.40 -18.32 -12.15
C GLU A 423 12.17 -17.44 -12.24
N ASN A 424 12.21 -16.28 -11.58
CA ASN A 424 11.13 -15.32 -11.56
C ASN A 424 11.57 -14.08 -12.33
N ASN A 425 10.94 -13.82 -13.47
CA ASN A 425 11.15 -12.63 -14.26
C ASN A 425 10.04 -11.62 -13.91
N GLY A 426 10.44 -10.43 -13.49
CA GLY A 426 9.51 -9.39 -13.10
C GLY A 426 8.80 -9.64 -11.77
N MET A 427 9.41 -10.37 -10.82
CA MET A 427 8.85 -10.55 -9.47
C MET A 427 8.49 -9.20 -8.85
N LEU A 428 7.31 -9.11 -8.24
CA LEU A 428 6.87 -7.87 -7.61
C LEU A 428 7.55 -7.67 -6.26
N LEU A 429 8.26 -6.57 -6.15
CA LEU A 429 8.85 -6.08 -4.89
C LEU A 429 8.13 -4.80 -4.47
N ASP A 430 7.53 -4.82 -3.28
CA ASP A 430 6.92 -3.63 -2.70
C ASP A 430 8.00 -2.74 -2.07
N THR A 431 7.96 -1.45 -2.39
CA THR A 431 8.85 -0.43 -1.82
C THR A 431 8.06 0.82 -1.50
N ILE A 432 8.54 1.62 -0.57
CA ILE A 432 7.93 2.90 -0.23
C ILE A 432 8.78 4.01 -0.84
N ARG A 433 8.17 4.83 -1.71
CA ARG A 433 8.77 6.05 -2.24
C ARG A 433 7.82 7.22 -2.02
N ASP A 434 8.36 8.34 -1.60
CA ASP A 434 7.58 9.57 -1.40
C ASP A 434 6.30 9.34 -0.58
N THR A 435 6.41 8.53 0.49
CA THR A 435 5.29 8.19 1.40
C THR A 435 4.21 7.26 0.82
N GLN A 436 4.47 6.63 -0.31
CA GLN A 436 3.51 5.74 -0.96
C GLN A 436 4.14 4.36 -1.20
N SER A 437 3.31 3.33 -1.07
CA SER A 437 3.66 1.97 -1.50
C SER A 437 3.73 1.92 -3.02
N PHE A 438 4.79 1.32 -3.53
CA PHE A 438 5.10 1.27 -4.94
C PHE A 438 5.67 -0.10 -5.29
N ASN A 439 5.03 -0.79 -6.21
CA ASN A 439 5.54 -2.06 -6.73
C ASN A 439 6.52 -1.81 -7.88
N ILE A 440 7.65 -2.48 -7.81
CA ILE A 440 8.64 -2.55 -8.90
C ILE A 440 8.83 -4.00 -9.31
N ASN A 441 9.15 -4.21 -10.58
CA ASN A 441 9.50 -5.54 -11.08
C ASN A 441 11.00 -5.77 -10.94
N VAL A 442 11.37 -6.92 -10.40
CA VAL A 442 12.77 -7.37 -10.26
C VAL A 442 12.87 -8.83 -10.72
N ASP A 443 14.03 -9.24 -11.23
CA ASP A 443 14.27 -10.64 -11.51
C ASP A 443 14.90 -11.32 -10.30
N ALA A 444 14.50 -12.55 -10.04
CA ALA A 444 14.98 -13.32 -8.91
C ALA A 444 15.16 -14.80 -9.28
N GLU A 445 16.13 -15.44 -8.65
CA GLU A 445 16.36 -16.88 -8.72
C GLU A 445 16.26 -17.47 -7.32
N ILE A 446 15.57 -18.61 -7.22
CA ILE A 446 15.40 -19.35 -5.97
C ILE A 446 15.77 -20.80 -6.22
N THR A 447 16.78 -21.31 -5.54
CA THR A 447 17.13 -22.72 -5.55
C THR A 447 16.90 -23.32 -4.18
N GLY A 448 16.46 -24.58 -4.14
CA GLY A 448 16.18 -25.21 -2.88
C GLY A 448 16.21 -26.73 -2.89
N PHE A 449 16.27 -27.24 -1.67
CA PHE A 449 16.14 -28.65 -1.35
C PHE A 449 15.14 -28.79 -0.21
N GLU A 450 14.17 -29.67 -0.40
CA GLU A 450 13.13 -29.96 0.59
C GLU A 450 13.09 -31.46 0.90
N GLY A 451 12.70 -31.77 2.11
CA GLY A 451 12.51 -33.16 2.51
C GLY A 451 11.50 -33.32 3.64
N LEU A 452 10.80 -34.44 3.56
CA LEU A 452 9.90 -34.92 4.60
C LEU A 452 10.20 -36.39 4.84
N MET A 453 10.43 -36.75 6.09
CA MET A 453 10.54 -38.14 6.52
C MET A 453 9.54 -38.41 7.64
N LYS A 454 8.74 -39.47 7.50
CA LYS A 454 7.88 -39.99 8.57
C LYS A 454 8.31 -41.38 8.89
N VAL A 455 8.56 -41.64 10.16
CA VAL A 455 8.96 -42.99 10.66
C VAL A 455 7.96 -43.47 11.71
N PHE A 456 7.32 -44.60 11.44
CA PHE A 456 6.43 -45.25 12.35
C PHE A 456 7.25 -46.21 13.23
N LEU A 457 7.61 -45.77 14.44
CA LEU A 457 8.43 -46.52 15.36
C LEU A 457 7.63 -47.66 16.05
N SER A 458 6.31 -47.47 16.17
CA SER A 458 5.34 -48.45 16.65
C SER A 458 3.95 -48.07 16.18
N GLU A 459 2.92 -48.87 16.47
CA GLU A 459 1.51 -48.55 16.16
C GLU A 459 1.03 -47.25 16.83
N THR A 460 1.71 -46.81 17.90
CA THR A 460 1.33 -45.61 18.67
C THR A 460 2.36 -44.51 18.65
N THR A 461 3.49 -44.70 17.95
CA THR A 461 4.58 -43.70 17.97
C THR A 461 5.07 -43.41 16.55
N GLN A 462 4.97 -42.15 16.14
CA GLN A 462 5.44 -41.61 14.86
C GLN A 462 6.46 -40.52 15.10
N LEU A 463 7.50 -40.48 14.28
CA LEU A 463 8.47 -39.40 14.22
C LEU A 463 8.35 -38.73 12.85
N ASP A 464 8.07 -37.44 12.87
CA ASP A 464 8.04 -36.59 11.66
C ASP A 464 9.26 -35.67 11.65
N PHE A 465 9.98 -35.68 10.52
CA PHE A 465 11.14 -34.83 10.30
C PHE A 465 10.99 -34.09 8.98
N THR A 466 11.01 -32.78 9.02
CA THR A 466 10.90 -31.90 7.84
C THR A 466 12.11 -30.96 7.81
N TRP A 467 12.69 -30.80 6.64
CA TRP A 467 13.78 -29.85 6.42
C TRP A 467 13.60 -29.12 5.09
N ILE A 468 14.08 -27.90 5.06
CA ILE A 468 14.12 -27.05 3.88
C ILE A 468 15.43 -26.24 3.88
N MET A 469 16.08 -26.17 2.74
CA MET A 469 17.20 -25.27 2.49
C MET A 469 16.88 -24.49 1.23
N VAL A 470 16.93 -23.17 1.32
CA VAL A 470 16.59 -22.25 0.23
C VAL A 470 17.68 -21.20 0.11
N ASP A 471 18.12 -20.98 -1.10
CA ASP A 471 18.96 -19.86 -1.51
C ASP A 471 18.17 -18.99 -2.48
N ALA A 472 18.03 -17.70 -2.20
CA ALA A 472 17.23 -16.77 -2.98
C ALA A 472 18.03 -15.50 -3.26
N GLU A 473 18.14 -15.14 -4.53
CA GLU A 473 18.92 -14.00 -5.00
C GLU A 473 18.10 -13.13 -5.97
N ILE A 474 18.18 -11.80 -5.82
CA ILE A 474 17.71 -10.86 -6.85
C ILE A 474 18.81 -10.75 -7.88
N THR A 475 18.49 -11.07 -9.13
CA THR A 475 19.47 -11.16 -10.24
C THR A 475 19.48 -9.94 -11.14
N SER A 476 18.45 -9.09 -11.08
CA SER A 476 18.43 -7.82 -11.81
C SER A 476 19.15 -6.70 -11.07
N ASP A 477 19.79 -5.80 -11.84
CA ASP A 477 20.34 -4.55 -11.29
C ASP A 477 19.21 -3.65 -10.81
N THR A 478 18.91 -3.71 -9.52
CA THR A 478 17.93 -2.82 -8.89
C THR A 478 18.54 -2.15 -7.69
N SER A 479 18.18 -0.88 -7.48
CA SER A 479 18.52 -0.15 -6.26
C SER A 479 17.26 0.08 -5.45
N ALA A 480 17.19 -0.46 -4.26
CA ALA A 480 16.19 -0.11 -3.28
C ALA A 480 16.78 0.86 -2.25
N ILE A 481 15.98 1.82 -1.81
CA ILE A 481 16.38 2.73 -0.75
C ILE A 481 16.47 1.91 0.55
N ASN A 482 17.66 1.81 1.10
CA ASN A 482 17.82 1.23 2.42
C ASN A 482 17.44 2.27 3.49
N TYR A 483 16.21 2.21 3.96
CA TYR A 483 15.69 3.13 4.99
C TYR A 483 16.39 2.99 6.35
N LEU A 484 17.11 1.90 6.58
CA LEU A 484 17.90 1.69 7.80
C LEU A 484 19.29 2.35 7.70
N ASN A 485 19.70 2.79 6.52
CA ASN A 485 20.98 3.48 6.34
C ASN A 485 20.79 4.99 6.53
N PRO A 486 21.38 5.60 7.60
CA PRO A 486 21.25 7.03 7.84
C PRO A 486 21.78 7.91 6.71
N ALA A 487 22.70 7.40 5.88
CA ALA A 487 23.23 8.11 4.72
C ALA A 487 22.22 8.30 3.59
N ASN A 488 21.16 7.49 3.54
CA ASN A 488 20.09 7.59 2.56
C ASN A 488 18.95 8.55 2.98
N SER A 489 19.02 9.09 4.20
CA SER A 489 18.06 10.07 4.72
C SER A 489 18.33 11.51 4.25
N THR A 490 19.33 11.71 3.42
CA THR A 490 19.64 13.01 2.80
C THR A 490 19.20 13.03 1.34
N LEU A 491 17.92 13.16 1.13
CA LEU A 491 17.36 13.70 -0.10
C LEU A 491 16.95 15.14 0.12
#